data_9b5226b492028efb959da40b2b1c143e
#
_entry.id   9b5226b492028efb959da40b2b1c143e
#
_cell.length_a   1.000
_cell.length_b   1.000
_cell.length_c   1.000
_cell.angle_alpha   90.00
_cell.angle_beta   90.00
_cell.angle_gamma   90.00
#
_symmetry.space_group_name_H-M   'P 1'
#
loop_
_entity.id
_entity.type
_entity.pdbx_description
1 polymer ?
#
loop_
_entity_poly.entity_id
_entity_poly.type
_entity_poly.pdbx_seq_one_letter_code
_entity_poly.pdbx_strand_id
1 'polypeptide(L)'
;MCCPETLALCSIDSTDLGPEHWLLMARAVQENYALYDGFIICHGTDTLAYSAAALSYLIQNADKPIILTGAQQPISNEITDAKKNLRDSVICALDPGSRGVMVVFGGHVIAGTRAKKNKTISYDAFASVNFPALALVQGDRLVRYVASPWPTGPVEFGRALNPKVFLLKLTPGLGPELIPAIFQQYDCVIVESFGVGGIPQRLMDAFAEELGDYDQTHKILILTTQVTYEGSDVGIYEVGKRVKNRFRFLEAHDMT
;
A
#
# COMPACT_ATOMS: atom_id res chain seq x y z
N MET A 1 -1.65 7.94 30.87
CA MET A 1 -1.79 9.34 30.36
C MET A 1 -1.00 9.38 29.07
N CYS A 2 -1.55 9.86 27.95
CA CYS A 2 -0.83 9.99 26.69
C CYS A 2 -0.16 11.38 26.65
N CYS A 3 1.12 11.43 26.32
CA CYS A 3 1.89 12.68 26.18
C CYS A 3 2.36 12.77 24.71
N PRO A 4 1.54 13.32 23.80
CA PRO A 4 1.92 13.43 22.40
C PRO A 4 2.97 14.53 22.20
N GLU A 5 3.98 14.23 21.39
CA GLU A 5 4.92 15.21 20.85
C GLU A 5 4.71 15.31 19.33
N THR A 6 4.94 16.47 18.76
CA THR A 6 4.68 16.74 17.35
C THR A 6 5.97 17.05 16.63
N LEU A 7 6.19 16.35 15.50
CA LEU A 7 7.29 16.60 14.57
C LEU A 7 6.71 16.98 13.21
N ALA A 8 7.03 18.16 12.70
CA ALA A 8 6.69 18.58 11.34
C ALA A 8 7.76 18.09 10.35
N LEU A 9 7.44 17.09 9.53
CA LEU A 9 8.35 16.56 8.51
C LEU A 9 8.27 17.34 7.21
N CYS A 10 7.06 17.61 6.75
CA CYS A 10 6.77 18.38 5.53
C CYS A 10 5.33 18.91 5.61
N SER A 11 5.02 19.89 4.78
CA SER A 11 3.67 20.43 4.59
C SER A 11 3.42 20.54 3.09
N ILE A 12 2.90 19.45 2.50
CA ILE A 12 2.63 19.34 1.07
C ILE A 12 1.28 18.67 0.81
N ASP A 13 0.72 18.89 -0.36
CA ASP A 13 -0.41 18.11 -0.84
C ASP A 13 0.04 16.65 -1.05
N SER A 14 -0.78 15.68 -0.67
CA SER A 14 -0.41 14.27 -0.81
C SER A 14 -0.27 13.82 -2.27
N THR A 15 -0.84 14.55 -3.22
CA THR A 15 -0.65 14.32 -4.66
C THR A 15 0.78 14.59 -5.14
N ASP A 16 1.54 15.38 -4.38
CA ASP A 16 2.95 15.70 -4.65
C ASP A 16 3.94 14.80 -3.87
N LEU A 17 3.43 13.83 -3.11
CA LEU A 17 4.28 12.89 -2.38
C LEU A 17 4.94 11.88 -3.31
N GLY A 18 6.26 11.73 -3.17
CA GLY A 18 7.07 10.75 -3.87
C GLY A 18 7.76 9.76 -2.91
N PRO A 19 8.53 8.79 -3.46
CA PRO A 19 9.27 7.80 -2.68
C PRO A 19 10.23 8.39 -1.65
N GLU A 20 10.80 9.56 -1.90
CA GLU A 20 11.68 10.30 -0.98
C GLU A 20 10.96 10.67 0.32
N HIS A 21 9.68 10.98 0.26
CA HIS A 21 8.86 11.31 1.43
C HIS A 21 8.57 10.05 2.28
N TRP A 22 8.38 8.89 1.66
CA TRP A 22 8.25 7.63 2.40
C TRP A 22 9.53 7.26 3.15
N LEU A 23 10.70 7.49 2.52
CA LEU A 23 12.00 7.30 3.17
C LEU A 23 12.20 8.30 4.32
N LEU A 24 11.74 9.56 4.14
CA LEU A 24 11.79 10.57 5.19
C LEU A 24 10.92 10.16 6.40
N MET A 25 9.69 9.70 6.17
CA MET A 25 8.79 9.21 7.22
C MET A 25 9.38 7.98 7.93
N ALA A 26 9.90 7.00 7.19
CA ALA A 26 10.51 5.81 7.77
C ALA A 26 11.74 6.16 8.62
N ARG A 27 12.58 7.09 8.17
CA ARG A 27 13.74 7.59 8.93
C ARG A 27 13.31 8.31 10.20
N ALA A 28 12.30 9.18 10.14
CA ALA A 28 11.78 9.86 11.32
C ALA A 28 11.26 8.88 12.38
N VAL A 29 10.55 7.82 11.95
CA VAL A 29 10.14 6.74 12.85
C VAL A 29 11.37 6.02 13.42
N GLN A 30 12.37 5.69 12.60
CA GLN A 30 13.59 5.01 13.02
C GLN A 30 14.35 5.79 14.10
N GLU A 31 14.59 7.07 13.87
CA GLU A 31 15.33 7.95 14.78
C GLU A 31 14.64 8.12 16.14
N ASN A 32 13.32 7.98 16.15
CA ASN A 32 12.50 8.16 17.35
C ASN A 32 11.95 6.83 17.93
N TYR A 33 12.26 5.70 17.32
CA TYR A 33 11.63 4.41 17.66
C TYR A 33 11.85 4.00 19.12
N ALA A 34 13.03 4.25 19.67
CA ALA A 34 13.36 3.93 21.07
C ALA A 34 12.72 4.88 22.09
N LEU A 35 12.30 6.08 21.68
CA LEU A 35 11.84 7.15 22.55
C LEU A 35 10.33 7.14 22.78
N TYR A 36 9.55 6.61 21.82
CA TYR A 36 8.08 6.67 21.85
C TYR A 36 7.45 5.28 21.78
N ASP A 37 6.27 5.13 22.36
CA ASP A 37 5.49 3.88 22.39
C ASP A 37 4.70 3.64 21.10
N GLY A 38 4.53 4.64 20.26
CA GLY A 38 3.81 4.56 18.97
C GLY A 38 3.89 5.85 18.18
N PHE A 39 3.45 5.78 16.93
CA PHE A 39 3.58 6.87 15.96
C PHE A 39 2.25 7.10 15.24
N ILE A 40 1.87 8.37 15.07
CA ILE A 40 0.72 8.77 14.27
C ILE A 40 1.21 9.75 13.20
N ILE A 41 0.97 9.41 11.94
CA ILE A 41 1.35 10.21 10.78
C ILE A 41 0.08 10.81 10.20
N CYS A 42 -0.06 12.14 10.30
CA CYS A 42 -1.14 12.89 9.65
C CYS A 42 -0.79 13.10 8.18
N HIS A 43 -1.66 12.68 7.27
CA HIS A 43 -1.38 12.57 5.85
C HIS A 43 -2.60 13.00 5.03
N GLY A 44 -2.38 13.58 3.85
CA GLY A 44 -3.45 13.82 2.88
C GLY A 44 -4.03 12.51 2.33
N THR A 45 -5.34 12.48 2.06
CA THR A 45 -6.04 11.21 1.81
C THR A 45 -5.76 10.56 0.45
N ASP A 46 -5.29 11.32 -0.57
CA ASP A 46 -5.20 10.81 -1.95
C ASP A 46 -4.14 9.73 -2.12
N THR A 47 -3.00 9.88 -1.46
CA THR A 47 -1.92 8.89 -1.52
C THR A 47 -1.64 8.19 -0.18
N LEU A 48 -2.52 8.35 0.82
CA LEU A 48 -2.36 7.74 2.14
C LEU A 48 -2.20 6.21 2.07
N ALA A 49 -2.98 5.54 1.23
CA ALA A 49 -2.89 4.09 1.05
C ALA A 49 -1.53 3.65 0.48
N TYR A 50 -0.98 4.40 -0.47
CA TYR A 50 0.37 4.16 -1.02
C TYR A 50 1.45 4.33 0.05
N SER A 51 1.35 5.40 0.84
CA SER A 51 2.30 5.64 1.94
C SER A 51 2.21 4.56 3.01
N ALA A 52 1.00 4.10 3.35
CA ALA A 52 0.80 3.02 4.31
C ALA A 52 1.41 1.70 3.81
N ALA A 53 1.21 1.36 2.54
CA ALA A 53 1.81 0.19 1.92
C ALA A 53 3.35 0.31 1.90
N ALA A 54 3.89 1.44 1.43
CA ALA A 54 5.34 1.67 1.37
C ALA A 54 5.99 1.58 2.76
N LEU A 55 5.40 2.22 3.78
CA LEU A 55 5.91 2.14 5.15
C LEU A 55 5.80 0.73 5.74
N SER A 56 4.80 -0.07 5.35
CA SER A 56 4.70 -1.47 5.77
C SER A 56 5.86 -2.32 5.28
N TYR A 57 6.42 -2.01 4.11
CA TYR A 57 7.60 -2.69 3.57
C TYR A 57 8.92 -2.06 4.03
N LEU A 58 8.95 -0.75 4.27
CA LEU A 58 10.12 -0.06 4.79
C LEU A 58 10.36 -0.31 6.27
N ILE A 59 9.32 -0.58 7.06
CA ILE A 59 9.42 -0.79 8.51
C ILE A 59 8.84 -2.16 8.84
N GLN A 60 9.70 -3.17 8.85
CA GLN A 60 9.31 -4.55 9.11
C GLN A 60 9.53 -4.92 10.57
N ASN A 61 8.78 -5.90 11.04
CA ASN A 61 8.85 -6.41 12.42
C ASN A 61 8.60 -5.33 13.49
N ALA A 62 7.82 -4.28 13.17
CA ALA A 62 7.50 -3.25 14.16
C ALA A 62 6.61 -3.82 15.27
N ASP A 63 7.10 -3.78 16.51
CA ASP A 63 6.37 -4.15 17.72
C ASP A 63 5.53 -2.99 18.28
N LYS A 64 5.69 -1.78 17.74
CA LYS A 64 4.94 -0.57 18.07
C LYS A 64 3.96 -0.21 16.97
N PRO A 65 2.83 0.45 17.29
CA PRO A 65 1.89 0.95 16.30
C PRO A 65 2.47 2.13 15.51
N ILE A 66 2.34 2.07 14.18
CA ILE A 66 2.66 3.14 13.25
C ILE A 66 1.39 3.40 12.44
N ILE A 67 0.68 4.46 12.78
CA ILE A 67 -0.67 4.73 12.30
C ILE A 67 -0.63 5.88 11.29
N LEU A 68 -1.17 5.64 10.09
CA LEU A 68 -1.48 6.71 9.17
C LEU A 68 -2.95 7.10 9.30
N THR A 69 -3.20 8.39 9.32
CA THR A 69 -4.56 8.95 9.34
C THR A 69 -4.59 10.26 8.56
N GLY A 70 -5.79 10.75 8.32
CA GLY A 70 -6.02 12.00 7.61
C GLY A 70 -7.47 12.44 7.73
N ALA A 71 -7.90 13.33 6.85
CA ALA A 71 -9.27 13.81 6.82
C ALA A 71 -9.73 14.15 5.41
N GLN A 72 -11.01 13.93 5.13
CA GLN A 72 -11.66 14.39 3.90
C GLN A 72 -11.99 15.87 3.96
N GLN A 73 -12.18 16.42 5.17
CA GLN A 73 -12.44 17.83 5.39
C GLN A 73 -11.37 18.42 6.33
N PRO A 74 -10.86 19.63 6.03
CA PRO A 74 -9.91 20.32 6.90
C PRO A 74 -10.39 20.41 8.34
N ILE A 75 -9.46 20.30 9.29
CA ILE A 75 -9.77 20.35 10.73
C ILE A 75 -10.39 21.69 11.16
N SER A 76 -10.17 22.75 10.39
CA SER A 76 -10.74 24.08 10.59
C SER A 76 -12.22 24.17 10.25
N ASN A 77 -12.75 23.21 9.49
CA ASN A 77 -14.17 23.21 9.13
C ASN A 77 -15.03 22.84 10.35
N GLU A 78 -16.22 23.42 10.44
CA GLU A 78 -17.19 23.13 11.51
C GLU A 78 -17.56 21.64 11.51
N ILE A 79 -17.85 21.12 10.33
CA ILE A 79 -18.12 19.70 10.11
C ILE A 79 -16.88 19.07 9.47
N THR A 80 -16.15 18.27 10.25
CA THR A 80 -14.91 17.62 9.82
C THR A 80 -14.81 16.22 10.42
N ASP A 81 -14.21 15.29 9.68
CA ASP A 81 -13.82 13.96 10.13
C ASP A 81 -12.43 13.96 10.82
N ALA A 82 -11.64 15.03 10.69
CA ALA A 82 -10.26 15.10 11.17
C ALA A 82 -10.14 14.82 12.67
N LYS A 83 -11.00 15.47 13.49
CA LYS A 83 -10.96 15.33 14.96
C LYS A 83 -11.26 13.90 15.40
N LYS A 84 -12.24 13.26 14.73
CA LYS A 84 -12.59 11.87 15.01
C LYS A 84 -11.47 10.93 14.60
N ASN A 85 -10.94 11.07 13.40
CA ASN A 85 -9.89 10.21 12.88
C ASN A 85 -8.61 10.32 13.74
N LEU A 86 -8.23 11.50 14.19
CA LEU A 86 -7.09 11.70 15.09
C LEU A 86 -7.34 11.06 16.46
N ARG A 87 -8.52 11.26 17.05
CA ARG A 87 -8.90 10.64 18.33
C ARG A 87 -8.87 9.10 18.21
N ASP A 88 -9.46 8.55 17.16
CA ASP A 88 -9.51 7.11 16.92
C ASP A 88 -8.07 6.54 16.74
N SER A 89 -7.18 7.30 16.11
CA SER A 89 -5.76 6.94 15.97
C SER A 89 -5.05 6.89 17.33
N VAL A 90 -5.32 7.83 18.23
CA VAL A 90 -4.76 7.80 19.59
C VAL A 90 -5.29 6.60 20.36
N ILE A 91 -6.59 6.30 20.29
CA ILE A 91 -7.17 5.11 20.94
C ILE A 91 -6.49 3.84 20.42
N CYS A 92 -6.29 3.74 19.10
CA CYS A 92 -5.61 2.61 18.49
C CYS A 92 -4.13 2.52 18.93
N ALA A 93 -3.41 3.65 19.02
CA ALA A 93 -2.02 3.68 19.44
C ALA A 93 -1.82 3.26 20.90
N LEU A 94 -2.80 3.53 21.75
CA LEU A 94 -2.77 3.17 23.18
C LEU A 94 -3.19 1.71 23.45
N ASP A 95 -3.74 1.01 22.46
CA ASP A 95 -4.16 -0.39 22.62
C ASP A 95 -2.95 -1.32 22.61
N PRO A 96 -2.74 -2.16 23.65
CA PRO A 96 -1.57 -3.03 23.75
C PRO A 96 -1.43 -4.07 22.64
N GLY A 97 -2.52 -4.35 21.93
CA GLY A 97 -2.53 -5.26 20.79
C GLY A 97 -2.19 -4.59 19.47
N SER A 98 -2.02 -3.27 19.42
CA SER A 98 -1.71 -2.55 18.18
C SER A 98 -0.22 -2.54 17.89
N ARG A 99 0.17 -2.98 16.68
CA ARG A 99 1.55 -3.00 16.21
C ARG A 99 1.64 -3.05 14.70
N GLY A 100 2.80 -2.63 14.16
CA GLY A 100 3.00 -2.53 12.72
C GLY A 100 2.32 -1.32 12.11
N VAL A 101 2.35 -1.24 10.79
CA VAL A 101 1.77 -0.12 10.03
C VAL A 101 0.29 -0.34 9.79
N MET A 102 -0.51 0.65 10.15
CA MET A 102 -1.98 0.62 10.04
C MET A 102 -2.52 1.94 9.52
N VAL A 103 -3.69 1.88 8.88
CA VAL A 103 -4.51 3.06 8.57
C VAL A 103 -5.68 3.10 9.54
N VAL A 104 -5.88 4.23 10.20
CA VAL A 104 -7.07 4.48 11.03
C VAL A 104 -7.89 5.59 10.38
N PHE A 105 -9.07 5.22 9.90
CA PHE A 105 -9.94 6.15 9.18
C PHE A 105 -11.41 5.74 9.29
N GLY A 106 -12.30 6.71 9.52
CA GLY A 106 -13.74 6.45 9.61
C GLY A 106 -14.14 5.44 10.71
N GLY A 107 -13.31 5.31 11.75
CA GLY A 107 -13.51 4.33 12.83
C GLY A 107 -12.92 2.95 12.56
N HIS A 108 -12.44 2.67 11.34
CA HIS A 108 -11.82 1.39 10.99
C HIS A 108 -10.31 1.42 11.18
N VAL A 109 -9.75 0.31 11.65
CA VAL A 109 -8.32 0.05 11.68
C VAL A 109 -8.02 -0.97 10.59
N ILE A 110 -7.22 -0.58 9.62
CA ILE A 110 -6.93 -1.36 8.41
C ILE A 110 -5.43 -1.64 8.35
N ALA A 111 -5.03 -2.85 7.99
CA ALA A 111 -3.62 -3.16 7.75
C ALA A 111 -3.05 -2.24 6.64
N GLY A 112 -1.85 -1.70 6.83
CA GLY A 112 -1.26 -0.73 5.91
C GLY A 112 -1.12 -1.26 4.48
N THR A 113 -0.91 -2.57 4.32
CA THR A 113 -0.83 -3.25 3.01
C THR A 113 -2.19 -3.58 2.39
N ARG A 114 -3.31 -3.30 3.07
CA ARG A 114 -4.66 -3.65 2.61
C ARG A 114 -5.58 -2.45 2.44
N ALA A 115 -5.09 -1.26 2.77
CA ALA A 115 -5.88 -0.04 2.68
C ALA A 115 -6.02 0.42 1.23
N LYS A 116 -7.24 0.75 0.83
CA LYS A 116 -7.55 1.36 -0.48
C LYS A 116 -8.53 2.51 -0.31
N LYS A 117 -8.26 3.65 -0.95
CA LYS A 117 -9.21 4.75 -1.02
C LYS A 117 -10.27 4.44 -2.07
N ASN A 118 -11.49 4.19 -1.62
CA ASN A 118 -12.61 3.80 -2.49
C ASN A 118 -13.62 4.93 -2.75
N LYS A 119 -13.56 6.01 -1.97
CA LYS A 119 -14.47 7.14 -2.09
C LYS A 119 -13.73 8.46 -2.04
N THR A 120 -14.16 9.40 -2.86
CA THR A 120 -13.51 10.71 -3.01
C THR A 120 -14.02 11.77 -2.03
N ILE A 121 -15.25 11.64 -1.51
CA ILE A 121 -15.91 12.67 -0.70
C ILE A 121 -16.32 12.15 0.68
N SER A 122 -16.85 10.94 0.76
CA SER A 122 -17.42 10.38 2.01
C SER A 122 -16.38 10.17 3.10
N TYR A 123 -16.77 10.29 4.36
CA TYR A 123 -15.88 10.12 5.52
C TYR A 123 -15.43 8.67 5.75
N ASP A 124 -16.13 7.69 5.21
CA ASP A 124 -15.73 6.29 5.15
C ASP A 124 -14.95 6.00 3.86
N ALA A 125 -13.92 6.79 3.59
CA ALA A 125 -13.21 6.82 2.31
C ALA A 125 -12.33 5.60 2.04
N PHE A 126 -11.87 4.90 3.09
CA PHE A 126 -10.95 3.77 2.98
C PHE A 126 -11.64 2.45 3.33
N ALA A 127 -11.25 1.39 2.62
CA ALA A 127 -11.65 0.03 2.91
C ALA A 127 -10.44 -0.90 2.97
N SER A 128 -10.59 -2.00 3.72
CA SER A 128 -9.67 -3.13 3.68
C SER A 128 -10.04 -4.02 2.50
N VAL A 129 -9.10 -4.30 1.60
CA VAL A 129 -9.32 -5.10 0.40
C VAL A 129 -8.73 -6.48 0.59
N ASN A 130 -9.53 -7.52 0.27
CA ASN A 130 -9.20 -8.95 0.38
C ASN A 130 -8.70 -9.39 1.78
N PHE A 131 -8.99 -8.59 2.80
CA PHE A 131 -8.66 -8.86 4.18
C PHE A 131 -9.65 -8.13 5.11
N PRO A 132 -10.05 -8.68 6.27
CA PRO A 132 -10.92 -7.98 7.19
C PRO A 132 -10.22 -6.75 7.79
N ALA A 133 -11.00 -5.76 8.24
CA ALA A 133 -10.45 -4.71 9.09
C ALA A 133 -9.86 -5.36 10.37
N LEU A 134 -8.73 -4.84 10.84
CA LEU A 134 -8.07 -5.36 12.03
C LEU A 134 -8.92 -5.11 13.28
N ALA A 135 -9.55 -3.95 13.34
CA ALA A 135 -10.39 -3.54 14.45
C ALA A 135 -11.36 -2.42 14.04
N LEU A 136 -12.31 -2.14 14.94
CA LEU A 136 -13.22 -1.01 14.87
C LEU A 136 -13.12 -0.19 16.16
N VAL A 137 -13.05 1.13 16.05
CA VAL A 137 -13.12 2.04 17.20
C VAL A 137 -14.58 2.30 17.54
N GLN A 138 -14.99 1.90 18.73
CA GLN A 138 -16.34 2.09 19.25
C GLN A 138 -16.30 2.91 20.55
N GLY A 139 -16.72 4.18 20.47
CA GLY A 139 -16.63 5.09 21.59
C GLY A 139 -15.17 5.39 21.95
N ASP A 140 -14.73 4.88 23.09
CA ASP A 140 -13.39 5.08 23.66
C ASP A 140 -12.54 3.81 23.69
N ARG A 141 -12.99 2.74 23.02
CA ARG A 141 -12.31 1.44 22.99
C ARG A 141 -12.14 0.88 21.58
N LEU A 142 -11.16 0.00 21.43
CA LEU A 142 -10.90 -0.74 20.22
C LEU A 142 -11.56 -2.14 20.33
N VAL A 143 -12.40 -2.47 19.36
CA VAL A 143 -12.95 -3.83 19.18
C VAL A 143 -12.14 -4.52 18.11
N ARG A 144 -11.28 -5.45 18.50
CA ARG A 144 -10.36 -6.15 17.61
C ARG A 144 -11.02 -7.36 16.98
N TYR A 145 -10.87 -7.50 15.66
CA TYR A 145 -11.34 -8.65 14.87
C TYR A 145 -10.20 -9.59 14.50
N VAL A 146 -9.01 -9.02 14.25
CA VAL A 146 -7.83 -9.78 13.85
C VAL A 146 -6.70 -9.43 14.82
N ALA A 147 -6.10 -10.45 15.42
CA ALA A 147 -4.92 -10.27 16.26
C ALA A 147 -3.71 -9.92 15.38
N SER A 148 -2.96 -8.89 15.77
CA SER A 148 -1.66 -8.62 15.16
C SER A 148 -0.64 -9.55 15.81
N PRO A 149 0.03 -10.45 15.07
CA PRO A 149 1.04 -11.33 15.63
C PRO A 149 2.21 -10.52 16.20
N TRP A 150 2.86 -11.04 17.23
CA TRP A 150 4.11 -10.47 17.68
C TRP A 150 5.18 -10.71 16.63
N PRO A 151 6.04 -9.71 16.35
CA PRO A 151 7.15 -9.89 15.41
C PRO A 151 8.10 -10.97 15.94
N THR A 152 8.69 -11.73 15.02
CA THR A 152 9.63 -12.82 15.32
C THR A 152 11.09 -12.39 15.34
N GLY A 153 11.35 -11.14 14.97
CA GLY A 153 12.69 -10.56 14.90
C GLY A 153 12.70 -9.10 15.32
N PRO A 154 13.89 -8.47 15.34
CA PRO A 154 14.02 -7.05 15.61
C PRO A 154 13.32 -6.22 14.51
N VAL A 155 12.94 -4.99 14.84
CA VAL A 155 12.46 -4.04 13.85
C VAL A 155 13.55 -3.73 12.81
N GLU A 156 13.17 -3.75 11.54
CA GLU A 156 14.06 -3.46 10.42
C GLU A 156 13.57 -2.25 9.64
N PHE A 157 14.52 -1.38 9.22
CA PHE A 157 14.22 -0.17 8.47
C PHE A 157 14.90 -0.21 7.11
N GLY A 158 14.10 -0.23 6.04
CA GLY A 158 14.56 -0.10 4.65
C GLY A 158 15.13 1.29 4.38
N ARG A 159 16.21 1.35 3.62
CA ARG A 159 16.95 2.60 3.36
C ARG A 159 16.84 3.09 1.92
N ALA A 160 16.29 2.28 1.05
CA ALA A 160 16.18 2.59 -0.38
C ALA A 160 14.93 1.98 -0.99
N LEU A 161 14.46 2.61 -2.06
CA LEU A 161 13.41 2.12 -2.94
C LEU A 161 13.91 2.21 -4.38
N ASN A 162 13.52 1.26 -5.23
CA ASN A 162 13.75 1.38 -6.67
C ASN A 162 12.57 2.14 -7.29
N PRO A 163 12.76 3.36 -7.81
CA PRO A 163 11.68 4.13 -8.44
C PRO A 163 11.38 3.70 -9.88
N LYS A 164 12.20 2.80 -10.46
CA LYS A 164 12.04 2.33 -11.85
C LYS A 164 10.99 1.22 -11.97
N VAL A 165 9.82 1.45 -11.40
CA VAL A 165 8.66 0.57 -11.45
C VAL A 165 7.52 1.27 -12.18
N PHE A 166 6.98 0.65 -13.21
CA PHE A 166 5.85 1.17 -13.98
C PHE A 166 4.59 0.37 -13.72
N LEU A 167 3.48 1.02 -13.41
CA LEU A 167 2.16 0.40 -13.31
C LEU A 167 1.43 0.51 -14.63
N LEU A 168 1.21 -0.63 -15.29
CA LEU A 168 0.51 -0.73 -16.57
C LEU A 168 -0.88 -1.32 -16.38
N LYS A 169 -1.90 -0.48 -16.44
CA LYS A 169 -3.27 -0.93 -16.52
C LYS A 169 -3.63 -1.29 -17.95
N LEU A 170 -3.97 -2.56 -18.20
CA LEU A 170 -4.38 -3.00 -19.52
C LEU A 170 -5.73 -2.40 -19.92
N THR A 171 -5.81 -1.96 -21.18
CA THR A 171 -7.06 -1.57 -21.83
C THR A 171 -7.23 -2.36 -23.13
N PRO A 172 -8.46 -2.59 -23.63
CA PRO A 172 -8.69 -3.37 -24.85
C PRO A 172 -7.96 -2.87 -26.09
N GLY A 173 -7.68 -1.58 -26.18
CA GLY A 173 -7.01 -0.95 -27.33
C GLY A 173 -5.49 -0.81 -27.21
N LEU A 174 -4.87 -1.26 -26.11
CA LEU A 174 -3.43 -1.10 -25.89
C LEU A 174 -2.62 -1.84 -26.94
N GLY A 175 -1.72 -1.13 -27.63
CA GLY A 175 -0.82 -1.69 -28.65
C GLY A 175 0.46 -2.29 -28.05
N PRO A 176 1.07 -3.28 -28.71
CA PRO A 176 2.29 -3.94 -28.23
C PRO A 176 3.53 -3.04 -28.27
N GLU A 177 3.54 -2.00 -29.11
CA GLU A 177 4.63 -1.03 -29.25
C GLU A 177 4.94 -0.24 -27.98
N LEU A 178 4.00 -0.22 -27.04
CA LEU A 178 4.22 0.45 -25.74
C LEU A 178 5.19 -0.34 -24.83
N ILE A 179 5.21 -1.67 -24.95
CA ILE A 179 5.98 -2.53 -24.03
C ILE A 179 7.49 -2.24 -24.09
N PRO A 180 8.14 -2.25 -25.29
CA PRO A 180 9.56 -1.89 -25.36
C PRO A 180 9.84 -0.45 -24.87
N ALA A 181 8.96 0.51 -25.15
CA ALA A 181 9.13 1.88 -24.71
C ALA A 181 9.13 2.02 -23.17
N ILE A 182 8.32 1.23 -22.47
CA ILE A 182 8.32 1.19 -21.00
C ILE A 182 9.64 0.58 -20.50
N PHE A 183 10.05 -0.57 -21.01
CA PHE A 183 11.27 -1.25 -20.56
C PHE A 183 12.58 -0.56 -20.94
N GLN A 184 12.54 0.50 -21.76
CA GLN A 184 13.69 1.40 -21.96
C GLN A 184 13.93 2.30 -20.72
N GLN A 185 12.93 2.56 -19.91
CA GLN A 185 13.00 3.50 -18.79
C GLN A 185 12.81 2.84 -17.43
N TYR A 186 12.15 1.68 -17.38
CA TYR A 186 11.77 1.00 -16.14
C TYR A 186 12.32 -0.43 -16.12
N ASP A 187 12.76 -0.87 -14.94
CA ASP A 187 13.30 -2.21 -14.73
C ASP A 187 12.19 -3.21 -14.39
N CYS A 188 11.08 -2.72 -13.84
CA CYS A 188 9.93 -3.53 -13.43
C CYS A 188 8.62 -2.96 -13.98
N VAL A 189 7.76 -3.85 -14.47
CA VAL A 189 6.39 -3.51 -14.88
C VAL A 189 5.40 -4.32 -14.05
N ILE A 190 4.52 -3.62 -13.34
CA ILE A 190 3.36 -4.23 -12.69
C ILE A 190 2.20 -4.12 -13.66
N VAL A 191 1.64 -5.26 -14.07
CA VAL A 191 0.53 -5.31 -15.02
C VAL A 191 -0.78 -5.56 -14.29
N GLU A 192 -1.67 -4.57 -14.29
CA GLU A 192 -3.08 -4.76 -13.94
C GLU A 192 -3.82 -5.43 -15.11
N SER A 193 -3.89 -6.75 -15.06
CA SER A 193 -4.46 -7.59 -16.12
C SER A 193 -6.00 -7.66 -16.09
N PHE A 194 -6.59 -8.30 -17.08
CA PHE A 194 -8.03 -8.54 -17.12
C PHE A 194 -8.43 -9.77 -16.28
N GLY A 195 -9.54 -9.67 -15.56
CA GLY A 195 -10.07 -10.78 -14.78
C GLY A 195 -9.02 -11.37 -13.84
N VAL A 196 -8.82 -12.67 -13.87
CA VAL A 196 -7.89 -13.40 -12.97
C VAL A 196 -6.44 -13.44 -13.46
N GLY A 197 -6.07 -12.69 -14.50
CA GLY A 197 -4.70 -12.68 -15.05
C GLY A 197 -4.64 -12.71 -16.57
N GLY A 198 -5.71 -12.31 -17.25
CA GLY A 198 -5.79 -12.30 -18.73
C GLY A 198 -4.93 -11.20 -19.35
N ILE A 199 -4.03 -11.59 -20.27
CA ILE A 199 -3.24 -10.68 -21.13
C ILE A 199 -3.56 -10.99 -22.59
N PRO A 200 -3.86 -9.97 -23.43
CA PRO A 200 -4.05 -10.18 -24.86
C PRO A 200 -2.82 -10.79 -25.54
N GLN A 201 -3.02 -11.71 -26.51
CA GLN A 201 -1.94 -12.43 -27.18
C GLN A 201 -0.88 -11.49 -27.76
N ARG A 202 -1.31 -10.38 -28.40
CA ARG A 202 -0.39 -9.39 -28.99
C ARG A 202 0.56 -8.74 -27.99
N LEU A 203 0.14 -8.63 -26.70
CA LEU A 203 0.99 -8.09 -25.63
C LEU A 203 1.89 -9.17 -25.04
N MET A 204 1.44 -10.43 -25.02
CA MET A 204 2.27 -11.55 -24.54
C MET A 204 3.53 -11.73 -25.36
N ASP A 205 3.43 -11.57 -26.69
CA ASP A 205 4.59 -11.67 -27.58
C ASP A 205 5.60 -10.55 -27.30
N ALA A 206 5.13 -9.31 -27.15
CA ALA A 206 5.97 -8.17 -26.82
C ALA A 206 6.63 -8.30 -25.41
N PHE A 207 5.90 -8.79 -24.41
CA PHE A 207 6.49 -9.08 -23.11
C PHE A 207 7.53 -10.19 -23.16
N ALA A 208 7.28 -11.26 -23.91
CA ALA A 208 8.23 -12.36 -24.06
C ALA A 208 9.55 -11.91 -24.72
N GLU A 209 9.46 -11.03 -25.71
CA GLU A 209 10.63 -10.46 -26.38
C GLU A 209 11.45 -9.57 -25.44
N GLU A 210 10.78 -8.69 -24.69
CA GLU A 210 11.45 -7.74 -23.80
C GLU A 210 12.02 -8.38 -22.51
N LEU A 211 11.33 -9.36 -21.95
CA LEU A 211 11.77 -10.03 -20.72
C LEU A 211 12.96 -10.95 -20.98
N GLY A 212 12.95 -11.70 -22.08
CA GLY A 212 14.06 -12.58 -22.46
C GLY A 212 14.57 -13.44 -21.32
N ASP A 213 15.89 -13.59 -21.24
CA ASP A 213 16.56 -14.21 -20.10
C ASP A 213 16.78 -13.18 -18.98
N TYR A 214 16.27 -13.45 -17.80
CA TYR A 214 16.39 -12.57 -16.63
C TYR A 214 17.83 -12.24 -16.26
N ASP A 215 18.73 -13.22 -16.34
CA ASP A 215 20.15 -13.03 -15.99
C ASP A 215 20.85 -12.05 -16.93
N GLN A 216 20.30 -11.84 -18.13
CA GLN A 216 20.80 -10.88 -19.10
C GLN A 216 20.09 -9.53 -19.06
N THR A 217 18.77 -9.54 -18.86
CA THR A 217 17.94 -8.33 -18.97
C THR A 217 17.72 -7.62 -17.64
N HIS A 218 17.69 -8.37 -16.52
CA HIS A 218 17.28 -7.92 -15.18
C HIS A 218 15.89 -7.27 -15.14
N LYS A 219 15.06 -7.54 -16.16
CA LYS A 219 13.68 -7.02 -16.26
C LYS A 219 12.72 -7.89 -15.48
N ILE A 220 11.81 -7.27 -14.76
CA ILE A 220 10.84 -7.95 -13.90
C ILE A 220 9.42 -7.61 -14.38
N LEU A 221 8.59 -8.64 -14.49
CA LEU A 221 7.15 -8.51 -14.69
C LEU A 221 6.42 -9.01 -13.45
N ILE A 222 5.50 -8.20 -12.95
CA ILE A 222 4.59 -8.57 -11.86
C ILE A 222 3.17 -8.55 -12.41
N LEU A 223 2.43 -9.63 -12.22
CA LEU A 223 1.03 -9.71 -12.62
C LEU A 223 0.11 -9.51 -11.42
N THR A 224 -0.82 -8.62 -11.56
CA THR A 224 -1.97 -8.43 -10.69
C THR A 224 -3.23 -8.28 -11.54
N THR A 225 -4.35 -7.97 -10.93
CA THR A 225 -5.61 -7.72 -11.63
C THR A 225 -6.12 -6.32 -11.37
N GLN A 226 -6.81 -5.74 -12.34
CA GLN A 226 -7.56 -4.49 -12.16
C GLN A 226 -8.91 -4.67 -11.44
N VAL A 227 -9.28 -5.93 -11.16
CA VAL A 227 -10.48 -6.25 -10.39
C VAL A 227 -10.15 -6.11 -8.90
N THR A 228 -10.95 -5.34 -8.18
CA THR A 228 -10.63 -4.94 -6.79
C THR A 228 -10.60 -6.11 -5.82
N TYR A 229 -11.47 -7.11 -6.00
CA TYR A 229 -11.63 -8.22 -5.06
C TYR A 229 -11.24 -9.54 -5.71
N GLU A 230 -10.88 -10.52 -4.86
CA GLU A 230 -10.51 -11.91 -5.17
C GLU A 230 -9.08 -12.08 -5.72
N GLY A 231 -8.48 -11.02 -6.30
CA GLY A 231 -7.10 -11.06 -6.77
C GLY A 231 -6.89 -11.76 -8.11
N SER A 232 -5.63 -12.05 -8.44
CA SER A 232 -5.23 -12.79 -9.64
C SER A 232 -4.89 -14.24 -9.31
N ASP A 233 -5.20 -15.15 -10.23
CA ASP A 233 -4.73 -16.55 -10.24
C ASP A 233 -4.62 -17.03 -11.69
N VAL A 234 -3.44 -16.89 -12.24
CA VAL A 234 -3.13 -17.30 -13.63
C VAL A 234 -3.16 -18.82 -13.81
N GLY A 235 -3.31 -19.60 -12.74
CA GLY A 235 -3.44 -21.06 -12.80
C GLY A 235 -4.83 -21.57 -13.19
N ILE A 236 -5.87 -20.77 -12.97
CA ILE A 236 -7.27 -21.24 -13.09
C ILE A 236 -7.71 -21.43 -14.54
N TYR A 237 -7.33 -20.53 -15.43
CA TYR A 237 -7.83 -20.54 -16.82
C TYR A 237 -6.74 -20.82 -17.85
N GLU A 238 -7.17 -21.33 -19.03
CA GLU A 238 -6.30 -21.58 -20.20
C GLU A 238 -5.45 -20.36 -20.59
N VAL A 239 -6.02 -19.16 -20.50
CA VAL A 239 -5.32 -17.91 -20.80
C VAL A 239 -4.14 -17.69 -19.87
N GLY A 240 -4.29 -17.99 -18.58
CA GLY A 240 -3.21 -17.90 -17.61
C GLY A 240 -2.12 -18.96 -17.82
N LYS A 241 -2.48 -20.19 -18.20
CA LYS A 241 -1.50 -21.22 -18.55
C LYS A 241 -0.63 -20.81 -19.75
N ARG A 242 -1.18 -20.10 -20.73
CA ARG A 242 -0.42 -19.53 -21.85
C ARG A 242 0.63 -18.52 -21.36
N VAL A 243 0.28 -17.67 -20.40
CA VAL A 243 1.20 -16.70 -19.80
C VAL A 243 2.36 -17.41 -19.09
N LYS A 244 2.06 -18.41 -18.24
CA LYS A 244 3.08 -19.21 -17.52
C LYS A 244 4.10 -19.89 -18.44
N ASN A 245 3.68 -20.31 -19.61
CA ASN A 245 4.55 -21.02 -20.56
C ASN A 245 5.35 -20.09 -21.49
N ARG A 246 5.10 -18.77 -21.44
CA ARG A 246 5.65 -17.84 -22.41
C ARG A 246 6.83 -17.03 -21.87
N PHE A 247 6.77 -16.60 -20.61
CA PHE A 247 7.80 -15.82 -19.94
C PHE A 247 7.71 -15.96 -18.42
N ARG A 248 8.78 -15.60 -17.73
CA ARG A 248 8.83 -15.57 -16.26
C ARG A 248 8.18 -14.31 -15.73
N PHE A 249 7.38 -14.42 -14.68
CA PHE A 249 6.76 -13.31 -13.95
C PHE A 249 6.55 -13.68 -12.47
N LEU A 250 6.34 -12.66 -11.66
CA LEU A 250 5.86 -12.79 -10.29
C LEU A 250 4.34 -12.54 -10.26
N GLU A 251 3.61 -13.29 -9.48
CA GLU A 251 2.18 -13.08 -9.31
C GLU A 251 1.90 -12.38 -7.98
N ALA A 252 1.17 -11.27 -8.02
CA ALA A 252 0.84 -10.49 -6.84
C ALA A 252 -0.40 -11.02 -6.10
N HIS A 253 -1.11 -12.01 -6.69
CA HIS A 253 -2.32 -12.60 -6.12
C HIS A 253 -3.35 -11.54 -5.69
N ASP A 254 -3.62 -11.45 -4.38
CA ASP A 254 -4.63 -10.58 -3.78
C ASP A 254 -4.06 -9.25 -3.25
N MET A 255 -2.84 -8.86 -3.62
CA MET A 255 -2.25 -7.56 -3.28
C MET A 255 -3.09 -6.40 -3.84
N THR A 256 -3.15 -5.31 -3.07
CA THR A 256 -3.91 -4.09 -3.43
C THR A 256 -3.00 -3.03 -4.02
#